data_8a071c924036b3c3ae96673fd01f2d11
#
_entry.id   8a071c924036b3c3ae96673fd01f2d11
#
_cell.length_a   1.000
_cell.length_b   1.000
_cell.length_c   1.000
_cell.angle_alpha   90.00
_cell.angle_beta   90.00
_cell.angle_gamma   90.00
#
_symmetry.space_group_name_H-M   'P 1'
#
loop_
_entity.id
_entity.type
_entity.pdbx_description
1 polymer ?
#
loop_
_entity_poly.entity_id
_entity_poly.type
_entity_poly.pdbx_seq_one_letter_code
_entity_poly.pdbx_strand_id
1 'polypeptide(L)'
;QVVPYEGAATGVGGILRDVLCMGAKIIATADPLRFGNPNGKDKNRVKYVANEVINGIAGYGDAVGIPNIGGDVYFNDSFDENCLVNVVCLGIVKEKDIIHSFAPESAEGYDIIIVGKATDNSGFGGAAFASLILDEKDRESNRGAVQVPDPFLKNVLIRATYAVFEEARKQGIKLGFKDMGAGGIMCSTSEVCSSSDFGAEIDLSKVNVSMKDLPPYIIANSETQE
;
A
#
# COMPACT_ATOMS: atom_id res chain seq x y z
N GLN A 1 3.42 18.41 1.66
CA GLN A 1 3.17 17.43 0.64
C GLN A 1 4.08 17.61 -0.54
N VAL A 2 4.90 16.61 -0.80
CA VAL A 2 5.98 16.71 -1.79
C VAL A 2 5.50 16.27 -3.16
N VAL A 3 4.71 15.18 -3.23
CA VAL A 3 4.15 14.58 -4.45
C VAL A 3 2.71 14.13 -4.18
N PRO A 4 1.74 15.06 -4.26
CA PRO A 4 0.37 14.77 -3.84
C PRO A 4 -0.34 13.74 -4.71
N TYR A 5 -0.03 13.65 -6.00
CA TYR A 5 -0.56 12.63 -6.90
C TYR A 5 -0.16 11.22 -6.44
N GLU A 6 1.15 10.99 -6.33
CA GLU A 6 1.71 9.68 -5.96
C GLU A 6 1.30 9.27 -4.56
N GLY A 7 1.29 10.22 -3.62
CA GLY A 7 0.84 9.97 -2.26
C GLY A 7 -0.62 9.53 -2.17
N ALA A 8 -1.51 10.17 -2.92
CA ALA A 8 -2.92 9.78 -2.98
C ALA A 8 -3.12 8.44 -3.71
N ALA A 9 -2.45 8.25 -4.85
CA ALA A 9 -2.49 7.00 -5.60
C ALA A 9 -2.00 5.80 -4.77
N THR A 10 -0.88 5.97 -4.07
CA THR A 10 -0.35 4.96 -3.15
C THR A 10 -1.32 4.66 -2.01
N GLY A 11 -2.01 5.68 -1.50
CA GLY A 11 -3.04 5.50 -0.47
C GLY A 11 -4.19 4.60 -0.93
N VAL A 12 -4.64 4.77 -2.18
CA VAL A 12 -5.62 3.84 -2.78
C VAL A 12 -5.03 2.43 -2.87
N GLY A 13 -3.83 2.28 -3.42
CA GLY A 13 -3.16 0.98 -3.56
C GLY A 13 -3.01 0.24 -2.23
N GLY A 14 -2.62 0.95 -1.17
CA GLY A 14 -2.44 0.38 0.17
C GLY A 14 -3.73 -0.20 0.74
N ILE A 15 -4.81 0.57 0.75
CA ILE A 15 -6.09 0.08 1.32
C ILE A 15 -6.72 -1.05 0.49
N LEU A 16 -6.55 -1.04 -0.83
CA LEU A 16 -6.98 -2.16 -1.68
C LEU A 16 -6.23 -3.44 -1.32
N ARG A 17 -4.94 -3.31 -1.02
CA ARG A 17 -4.06 -4.40 -0.61
C ARG A 17 -4.52 -5.02 0.70
N ASP A 18 -4.84 -4.20 1.70
CA ASP A 18 -5.34 -4.66 2.99
C ASP A 18 -6.60 -5.51 2.84
N VAL A 19 -7.58 -5.01 2.09
CA VAL A 19 -8.85 -5.70 1.87
C VAL A 19 -8.65 -6.99 1.07
N LEU A 20 -7.77 -6.97 0.05
CA LEU A 20 -7.43 -8.14 -0.75
C LEU A 20 -6.82 -9.25 0.11
N CYS A 21 -5.89 -8.90 1.00
CA CYS A 21 -5.18 -9.85 1.86
C CYS A 21 -6.10 -10.57 2.84
N MET A 22 -7.25 -10.00 3.16
CA MET A 22 -8.30 -10.66 3.96
C MET A 22 -9.09 -11.73 3.18
N GLY A 23 -8.79 -11.96 1.91
CA GLY A 23 -9.56 -12.84 1.04
C GLY A 23 -10.85 -12.21 0.52
N ALA A 24 -11.05 -10.92 0.77
CA ALA A 24 -12.27 -10.22 0.39
C ALA A 24 -12.24 -9.77 -1.07
N LYS A 25 -13.38 -9.90 -1.75
CA LYS A 25 -13.59 -9.29 -3.06
C LYS A 25 -13.82 -7.79 -2.87
N ILE A 26 -12.91 -7.00 -3.38
CA ILE A 26 -13.03 -5.54 -3.38
C ILE A 26 -14.19 -5.13 -4.28
N ILE A 27 -15.07 -4.26 -3.80
CA ILE A 27 -16.27 -3.83 -4.51
C ILE A 27 -16.36 -2.33 -4.75
N ALA A 28 -15.77 -1.52 -3.87
CA ALA A 28 -15.85 -0.07 -3.99
C ALA A 28 -14.82 0.64 -3.10
N THR A 29 -14.58 1.92 -3.41
CA THR A 29 -13.89 2.87 -2.54
C THR A 29 -14.77 4.08 -2.22
N ALA A 30 -14.38 4.84 -1.19
CA ALA A 30 -14.94 6.13 -0.85
C ALA A 30 -13.84 7.01 -0.23
N ASP A 31 -13.85 8.32 -0.54
CA ASP A 31 -12.75 9.21 -0.18
C ASP A 31 -13.22 10.43 0.60
N PRO A 32 -13.16 10.43 1.95
CA PRO A 32 -13.29 11.63 2.75
C PRO A 32 -12.03 12.50 2.66
N LEU A 33 -12.11 13.63 1.98
CA LEU A 33 -10.99 14.52 1.70
C LEU A 33 -11.05 15.80 2.52
N ARG A 34 -9.92 16.26 3.03
CA ARG A 34 -9.79 17.51 3.80
C ARG A 34 -8.69 18.37 3.22
N PHE A 35 -9.06 19.54 2.76
CA PHE A 35 -8.16 20.50 2.14
C PHE A 35 -8.17 21.85 2.86
N GLY A 36 -7.12 22.62 2.68
CA GLY A 36 -7.02 23.99 3.13
C GLY A 36 -8.04 24.92 2.48
N ASN A 37 -8.02 26.18 2.86
CA ASN A 37 -8.97 27.17 2.36
C ASN A 37 -8.67 27.56 0.89
N PRO A 38 -9.55 27.23 -0.07
CA PRO A 38 -9.34 27.55 -1.49
C PRO A 38 -9.42 29.03 -1.83
N ASN A 39 -9.82 29.87 -0.87
CA ASN A 39 -9.87 31.33 -0.97
C ASN A 39 -8.90 32.03 0.00
N GLY A 40 -8.12 31.24 0.76
CA GLY A 40 -7.14 31.72 1.74
C GLY A 40 -5.87 32.27 1.12
N LYS A 41 -4.87 32.52 1.98
CA LYS A 41 -3.55 33.03 1.61
C LYS A 41 -2.83 32.10 0.62
N ASP A 42 -2.92 30.81 0.84
CA ASP A 42 -2.21 29.79 0.06
C ASP A 42 -3.11 29.09 -0.99
N LYS A 43 -4.14 29.80 -1.45
CA LYS A 43 -5.16 29.27 -2.36
C LYS A 43 -4.64 28.52 -3.60
N ASN A 44 -3.53 28.99 -4.17
CA ASN A 44 -2.95 28.36 -5.37
C ASN A 44 -2.35 27.00 -5.04
N ARG A 45 -1.66 26.88 -3.90
CA ARG A 45 -1.13 25.61 -3.39
C ARG A 45 -2.26 24.66 -3.02
N VAL A 46 -3.26 25.13 -2.31
CA VAL A 46 -4.43 24.32 -1.93
C VAL A 46 -5.12 23.75 -3.16
N LYS A 47 -5.38 24.57 -4.18
CA LYS A 47 -6.00 24.12 -5.43
C LYS A 47 -5.13 23.12 -6.19
N TYR A 48 -3.83 23.36 -6.26
CA TYR A 48 -2.88 22.42 -6.88
C TYR A 48 -2.92 21.08 -6.16
N VAL A 49 -2.77 21.07 -4.83
CA VAL A 49 -2.78 19.85 -4.02
C VAL A 49 -4.10 19.09 -4.17
N ALA A 50 -5.22 19.79 -4.13
CA ALA A 50 -6.54 19.17 -4.29
C ALA A 50 -6.70 18.49 -5.67
N ASN A 51 -6.27 19.16 -6.75
CA ASN A 51 -6.32 18.58 -8.08
C ASN A 51 -5.43 17.35 -8.22
N GLU A 52 -4.19 17.41 -7.73
CA GLU A 52 -3.27 16.28 -7.80
C GLU A 52 -3.75 15.09 -6.96
N VAL A 53 -4.32 15.33 -5.79
CA VAL A 53 -4.93 14.28 -4.97
C VAL A 53 -6.07 13.58 -5.70
N ILE A 54 -7.01 14.35 -6.26
CA ILE A 54 -8.15 13.81 -7.02
C ILE A 54 -7.66 13.02 -8.23
N ASN A 55 -6.69 13.56 -8.97
CA ASN A 55 -6.11 12.87 -10.13
C ASN A 55 -5.37 11.59 -9.72
N GLY A 56 -4.68 11.57 -8.58
CA GLY A 56 -4.00 10.39 -8.06
C GLY A 56 -4.99 9.28 -7.69
N ILE A 57 -6.08 9.63 -7.00
CA ILE A 57 -7.16 8.70 -6.65
C ILE A 57 -7.79 8.13 -7.93
N ALA A 58 -8.17 8.98 -8.87
CA ALA A 58 -8.79 8.57 -10.12
C ALA A 58 -7.83 7.71 -10.97
N GLY A 59 -6.58 8.15 -11.15
CA GLY A 59 -5.59 7.43 -11.95
C GLY A 59 -5.30 6.02 -11.44
N TYR A 60 -5.39 5.82 -10.11
CA TYR A 60 -5.25 4.48 -9.54
C TYR A 60 -6.55 3.68 -9.61
N GLY A 61 -7.67 4.28 -9.19
CA GLY A 61 -8.99 3.63 -9.14
C GLY A 61 -9.47 3.16 -10.50
N ASP A 62 -9.32 4.01 -11.52
CA ASP A 62 -9.74 3.70 -12.90
C ASP A 62 -8.92 2.53 -13.47
N ALA A 63 -7.61 2.51 -13.24
CA ALA A 63 -6.76 1.46 -13.77
C ALA A 63 -7.00 0.09 -13.11
N VAL A 64 -7.39 0.05 -11.84
CA VAL A 64 -7.78 -1.20 -11.16
C VAL A 64 -9.23 -1.57 -11.39
N GLY A 65 -10.05 -0.67 -11.93
CA GLY A 65 -11.45 -0.89 -12.26
C GLY A 65 -12.36 -1.00 -11.03
N ILE A 66 -12.05 -0.29 -9.94
CA ILE A 66 -12.83 -0.28 -8.71
C ILE A 66 -13.57 1.04 -8.61
N PRO A 67 -14.93 1.04 -8.54
CA PRO A 67 -15.70 2.26 -8.49
C PRO A 67 -15.51 3.02 -7.17
N ASN A 68 -15.38 4.33 -7.26
CA ASN A 68 -15.55 5.22 -6.12
C ASN A 68 -17.04 5.57 -6.00
N ILE A 69 -17.65 5.22 -4.86
CA ILE A 69 -19.09 5.33 -4.65
C ILE A 69 -19.50 6.43 -3.69
N GLY A 70 -18.54 7.14 -3.10
CA GLY A 70 -18.85 8.14 -2.10
C GLY A 70 -17.63 8.84 -1.53
N GLY A 71 -17.89 9.60 -0.48
CA GLY A 71 -16.91 10.44 0.19
C GLY A 71 -17.47 11.83 0.41
N ASP A 72 -16.64 12.70 0.92
CA ASP A 72 -16.96 14.11 1.07
C ASP A 72 -15.70 14.96 0.89
N VAL A 73 -15.87 16.23 0.60
CA VAL A 73 -14.78 17.19 0.54
C VAL A 73 -15.08 18.33 1.52
N TYR A 74 -14.16 18.58 2.42
CA TYR A 74 -14.27 19.63 3.40
C TYR A 74 -13.04 20.54 3.37
N PHE A 75 -13.26 21.85 3.42
CA PHE A 75 -12.24 22.88 3.38
C PHE A 75 -12.17 23.62 4.71
N ASN A 76 -10.97 23.74 5.27
CA ASN A 76 -10.72 24.48 6.50
C ASN A 76 -9.27 24.98 6.54
N ASP A 77 -9.05 26.18 7.10
CA ASP A 77 -7.70 26.78 7.22
C ASP A 77 -6.70 25.88 7.96
N SER A 78 -7.17 25.02 8.86
CA SER A 78 -6.29 24.06 9.58
C SER A 78 -5.61 23.06 8.68
N PHE A 79 -6.06 22.89 7.43
CA PHE A 79 -5.48 22.01 6.43
C PHE A 79 -4.67 22.75 5.34
N ASP A 80 -4.38 24.03 5.52
CA ASP A 80 -3.62 24.82 4.54
C ASP A 80 -2.23 24.25 4.30
N GLU A 81 -1.55 23.81 5.35
CA GLU A 81 -0.20 23.24 5.25
C GLU A 81 -0.21 21.73 4.99
N ASN A 82 -1.20 21.01 5.49
CA ASN A 82 -1.27 19.55 5.42
C ASN A 82 -2.69 19.05 5.20
N CYS A 83 -3.03 18.67 3.98
CA CYS A 83 -4.32 18.05 3.68
C CYS A 83 -4.42 16.64 4.25
N LEU A 84 -5.64 16.15 4.46
CA LEU A 84 -5.89 14.75 4.77
C LEU A 84 -6.57 14.08 3.57
N VAL A 85 -5.98 12.96 3.17
CA VAL A 85 -6.53 12.07 2.15
C VAL A 85 -6.85 10.76 2.86
N ASN A 86 -8.13 10.48 3.02
CA ASN A 86 -8.57 9.21 3.57
C ASN A 86 -9.22 8.41 2.44
N VAL A 87 -8.84 7.15 2.33
CA VAL A 87 -9.45 6.22 1.38
C VAL A 87 -10.07 5.08 2.18
N VAL A 88 -11.35 4.87 1.97
CA VAL A 88 -12.11 3.74 2.51
C VAL A 88 -12.25 2.71 1.40
N CYS A 89 -11.95 1.46 1.69
CA CYS A 89 -12.16 0.35 0.77
C CYS A 89 -13.21 -0.60 1.33
N LEU A 90 -14.14 -1.01 0.49
CA LEU A 90 -15.19 -1.97 0.81
C LEU A 90 -14.91 -3.29 0.12
N GLY A 91 -14.93 -4.37 0.89
CA GLY A 91 -14.82 -5.72 0.39
C GLY A 91 -15.90 -6.65 0.95
N ILE A 92 -16.15 -7.74 0.25
CA ILE A 92 -17.08 -8.78 0.67
C ILE A 92 -16.35 -10.12 0.71
N VAL A 93 -16.49 -10.83 1.83
CA VAL A 93 -15.95 -12.18 2.01
C VAL A 93 -16.96 -13.02 2.80
N LYS A 94 -17.01 -14.31 2.52
CA LYS A 94 -17.76 -15.25 3.38
C LYS A 94 -16.89 -15.56 4.60
N GLU A 95 -17.50 -15.65 5.77
CA GLU A 95 -16.79 -15.92 7.01
C GLU A 95 -15.82 -17.11 6.92
N LYS A 96 -16.26 -18.21 6.31
CA LYS A 96 -15.44 -19.41 6.10
C LYS A 96 -14.27 -19.24 5.11
N ASP A 97 -14.27 -18.16 4.34
CA ASP A 97 -13.29 -17.88 3.29
C ASP A 97 -12.33 -16.74 3.71
N ILE A 98 -12.42 -16.26 4.95
CA ILE A 98 -11.52 -15.24 5.49
C ILE A 98 -10.11 -15.80 5.52
N ILE A 99 -9.18 -15.00 5.04
CA ILE A 99 -7.74 -15.25 5.08
C ILE A 99 -7.13 -14.34 6.13
N HIS A 100 -6.26 -14.88 6.93
CA HIS A 100 -5.61 -14.16 8.02
C HIS A 100 -4.18 -13.75 7.62
N SER A 101 -3.69 -12.68 8.23
CA SER A 101 -2.34 -12.17 8.03
C SER A 101 -1.26 -12.90 8.84
N PHE A 102 -1.58 -14.06 9.38
CA PHE A 102 -0.67 -14.89 10.16
C PHE A 102 -0.60 -16.30 9.56
N ALA A 103 0.47 -17.03 9.86
CA ALA A 103 0.67 -18.39 9.38
C ALA A 103 -0.37 -19.34 10.00
N PRO A 104 -0.96 -20.27 9.22
CA PRO A 104 -1.89 -21.25 9.77
C PRO A 104 -1.16 -22.21 10.74
N GLU A 105 -1.90 -22.81 11.69
CA GLU A 105 -1.35 -23.72 12.70
C GLU A 105 -0.49 -24.86 12.13
N SER A 106 -0.72 -25.26 10.89
CA SER A 106 0.02 -26.31 10.18
C SER A 106 1.18 -25.80 9.33
N ALA A 107 1.64 -24.57 9.53
CA ALA A 107 2.61 -23.92 8.64
C ALA A 107 4.07 -24.30 8.90
N GLU A 108 4.36 -25.22 9.78
CA GLU A 108 5.74 -25.71 9.96
C GLU A 108 6.28 -26.23 8.63
N GLY A 109 7.40 -25.68 8.17
CA GLY A 109 8.00 -26.02 6.89
C GLY A 109 7.36 -25.39 5.65
N TYR A 110 6.41 -24.47 5.81
CA TYR A 110 5.88 -23.71 4.68
C TYR A 110 6.90 -22.71 4.15
N ASP A 111 6.84 -22.49 2.84
CA ASP A 111 7.60 -21.43 2.20
C ASP A 111 6.92 -20.06 2.38
N ILE A 112 7.75 -19.03 2.51
CA ILE A 112 7.31 -17.63 2.41
C ILE A 112 7.54 -17.17 0.98
N ILE A 113 6.47 -16.78 0.30
CA ILE A 113 6.50 -16.37 -1.09
C ILE A 113 6.16 -14.88 -1.19
N ILE A 114 7.03 -14.10 -1.81
CA ILE A 114 6.77 -12.70 -2.16
C ILE A 114 6.13 -12.65 -3.54
N VAL A 115 5.02 -11.94 -3.65
CA VAL A 115 4.29 -11.72 -4.89
C VAL A 115 4.18 -10.21 -5.11
N GLY A 116 4.63 -9.73 -6.26
CA GLY A 116 4.54 -8.32 -6.60
C GLY A 116 5.65 -7.81 -7.50
N LYS A 117 5.89 -6.52 -7.44
CA LYS A 117 6.95 -5.82 -8.14
C LYS A 117 8.33 -6.24 -7.61
N ALA A 118 9.32 -6.27 -8.49
CA ALA A 118 10.71 -6.45 -8.06
C ALA A 118 11.13 -5.33 -7.10
N THR A 119 11.77 -5.71 -6.00
CA THR A 119 12.18 -4.76 -4.95
C THR A 119 13.20 -3.76 -5.51
N ASP A 120 12.99 -2.49 -5.23
CA ASP A 120 13.89 -1.39 -5.56
C ASP A 120 14.17 -0.55 -4.29
N ASN A 121 14.71 0.65 -4.45
CA ASN A 121 14.99 1.56 -3.34
C ASN A 121 13.87 2.59 -3.10
N SER A 122 12.74 2.50 -3.80
CA SER A 122 11.61 3.41 -3.60
C SER A 122 10.91 3.13 -2.27
N GLY A 123 10.41 4.17 -1.64
CA GLY A 123 9.74 4.07 -0.35
C GLY A 123 10.66 3.69 0.83
N PHE A 124 11.97 3.56 0.63
CA PHE A 124 12.88 3.24 1.73
C PHE A 124 12.83 4.31 2.82
N GLY A 125 12.48 3.90 4.02
CA GLY A 125 12.29 4.80 5.15
C GLY A 125 11.00 5.64 5.08
N GLY A 126 10.06 5.33 4.21
CA GLY A 126 8.83 6.10 4.01
C GLY A 126 7.99 6.27 5.26
N ALA A 127 7.89 5.25 6.10
CA ALA A 127 7.18 5.34 7.39
C ALA A 127 7.85 6.33 8.36
N ALA A 128 9.18 6.32 8.44
CA ALA A 128 9.93 7.30 9.25
C ALA A 128 9.80 8.71 8.68
N PHE A 129 9.88 8.84 7.34
CA PHE A 129 9.70 10.09 6.62
C PHE A 129 8.33 10.74 6.87
N ALA A 130 7.26 9.95 6.93
CA ALA A 130 5.91 10.44 7.19
C ALA A 130 5.76 11.15 8.55
N SER A 131 6.69 10.91 9.49
CA SER A 131 6.71 11.51 10.83
C SER A 131 7.65 12.71 10.96
N LEU A 132 8.37 13.09 9.89
CA LEU A 132 9.34 14.18 9.93
C LEU A 132 8.69 15.53 9.56
N ILE A 133 9.21 16.60 10.17
CA ILE A 133 8.98 17.96 9.68
C ILE A 133 9.88 18.15 8.45
N LEU A 134 9.26 18.39 7.30
CA LEU A 134 9.96 18.48 6.02
C LEU A 134 10.63 19.86 5.87
N ASP A 135 11.94 19.88 5.60
CA ASP A 135 12.65 21.10 5.16
C ASP A 135 12.60 21.17 3.62
N GLU A 136 12.34 22.36 3.08
CA GLU A 136 12.34 22.60 1.63
C GLU A 136 13.70 22.30 0.97
N LYS A 137 14.78 22.32 1.74
CA LYS A 137 16.13 22.04 1.26
C LYS A 137 16.36 20.57 0.88
N ASP A 138 15.54 19.66 1.43
CA ASP A 138 15.69 18.22 1.24
C ASP A 138 14.70 17.64 0.22
N ARG A 139 14.20 18.46 -0.70
CA ARG A 139 13.13 18.09 -1.66
C ARG A 139 13.43 16.84 -2.50
N GLU A 140 14.67 16.66 -2.96
CA GLU A 140 15.05 15.50 -3.77
C GLU A 140 15.12 14.21 -2.95
N SER A 141 15.71 14.29 -1.76
CA SER A 141 15.74 13.19 -0.79
C SER A 141 14.32 12.77 -0.38
N ASN A 142 13.45 13.75 -0.18
CA ASN A 142 12.07 13.55 0.22
C ASN A 142 11.21 12.82 -0.85
N ARG A 143 11.54 12.98 -2.13
CA ARG A 143 10.85 12.26 -3.22
C ARG A 143 11.13 10.77 -3.20
N GLY A 144 12.34 10.36 -2.88
CA GLY A 144 12.75 8.96 -2.83
C GLY A 144 12.05 8.14 -1.73
N ALA A 145 11.55 8.82 -0.70
CA ALA A 145 10.79 8.18 0.38
C ALA A 145 9.33 7.86 0.02
N VAL A 146 8.82 8.40 -1.09
CA VAL A 146 7.47 8.12 -1.57
C VAL A 146 7.49 6.90 -2.49
N GLN A 147 6.55 6.00 -2.27
CA GLN A 147 6.36 4.83 -3.12
C GLN A 147 5.91 5.25 -4.53
N VAL A 148 6.31 4.49 -5.54
CA VAL A 148 5.88 4.70 -6.93
C VAL A 148 4.71 3.76 -7.24
N PRO A 149 3.49 4.27 -7.35
CA PRO A 149 2.31 3.44 -7.59
C PRO A 149 2.33 2.82 -9.00
N ASP A 150 1.93 1.55 -9.09
CA ASP A 150 1.73 0.84 -10.36
C ASP A 150 0.34 0.19 -10.38
N PRO A 151 -0.70 0.95 -10.70
CA PRO A 151 -2.07 0.44 -10.68
C PRO A 151 -2.35 -0.62 -11.76
N PHE A 152 -1.56 -0.65 -12.85
CA PHE A 152 -1.67 -1.72 -13.83
C PHE A 152 -1.22 -3.06 -13.24
N LEU A 153 -0.05 -3.08 -12.62
CA LEU A 153 0.44 -4.28 -11.94
C LEU A 153 -0.51 -4.68 -10.81
N LYS A 154 -1.05 -3.71 -10.05
CA LYS A 154 -2.06 -3.98 -9.02
C LYS A 154 -3.28 -4.71 -9.57
N ASN A 155 -3.79 -4.31 -10.72
CA ASN A 155 -4.93 -5.01 -11.37
C ASN A 155 -4.57 -6.47 -11.67
N VAL A 156 -3.36 -6.72 -12.19
CA VAL A 156 -2.87 -8.08 -12.45
C VAL A 156 -2.76 -8.88 -11.15
N LEU A 157 -2.19 -8.29 -10.10
CA LEU A 157 -2.02 -8.93 -8.80
C LEU A 157 -3.36 -9.27 -8.13
N ILE A 158 -4.35 -8.37 -8.19
CA ILE A 158 -5.70 -8.62 -7.67
C ILE A 158 -6.30 -9.87 -8.32
N ARG A 159 -6.22 -9.97 -9.64
CA ARG A 159 -6.75 -11.13 -10.37
C ARG A 159 -6.00 -12.42 -10.04
N ALA A 160 -4.67 -12.36 -10.01
CA ALA A 160 -3.84 -13.50 -9.67
C ALA A 160 -4.10 -13.98 -8.24
N THR A 161 -4.19 -13.06 -7.29
CA THR A 161 -4.45 -13.37 -5.88
C THR A 161 -5.81 -14.04 -5.70
N TYR A 162 -6.87 -13.55 -6.34
CA TYR A 162 -8.17 -14.22 -6.29
C TYR A 162 -8.11 -15.64 -6.86
N ALA A 163 -7.37 -15.86 -7.96
CA ALA A 163 -7.19 -17.19 -8.53
C ALA A 163 -6.44 -18.13 -7.58
N VAL A 164 -5.39 -17.62 -6.90
CA VAL A 164 -4.66 -18.39 -5.88
C VAL A 164 -5.58 -18.77 -4.71
N PHE A 165 -6.37 -17.83 -4.20
CA PHE A 165 -7.31 -18.12 -3.12
C PHE A 165 -8.39 -19.13 -3.51
N GLU A 166 -8.90 -19.05 -4.73
CA GLU A 166 -9.87 -20.01 -5.24
C GLU A 166 -9.26 -21.41 -5.35
N GLU A 167 -8.04 -21.50 -5.89
CA GLU A 167 -7.35 -22.78 -6.06
C GLU A 167 -6.94 -23.39 -4.71
N ALA A 168 -6.43 -22.59 -3.78
CA ALA A 168 -6.12 -23.05 -2.42
C ALA A 168 -7.35 -23.63 -1.72
N ARG A 169 -8.52 -22.98 -1.86
CA ARG A 169 -9.79 -23.51 -1.32
C ARG A 169 -10.19 -24.83 -1.96
N LYS A 170 -10.07 -24.96 -3.27
CA LYS A 170 -10.40 -26.23 -3.97
C LYS A 170 -9.53 -27.38 -3.50
N GLN A 171 -8.27 -27.10 -3.24
CA GLN A 171 -7.29 -28.11 -2.80
C GLN A 171 -7.26 -28.30 -1.27
N GLY A 172 -8.02 -27.52 -0.50
CA GLY A 172 -7.99 -27.58 0.96
C GLY A 172 -6.70 -27.06 1.58
N ILE A 173 -5.92 -26.27 0.85
CA ILE A 173 -4.68 -25.67 1.33
C ILE A 173 -5.01 -24.47 2.22
N LYS A 174 -4.49 -24.49 3.45
CA LYS A 174 -4.53 -23.33 4.33
C LYS A 174 -3.32 -22.44 4.04
N LEU A 175 -3.53 -21.16 3.98
CA LEU A 175 -2.47 -20.17 3.78
C LEU A 175 -2.70 -18.94 4.64
N GLY A 176 -1.63 -18.26 5.01
CA GLY A 176 -1.65 -16.88 5.50
C GLY A 176 -1.30 -15.95 4.34
N PHE A 177 -1.86 -14.75 4.33
CA PHE A 177 -1.57 -13.77 3.30
C PHE A 177 -1.52 -12.38 3.92
N LYS A 178 -0.39 -11.71 3.77
CA LYS A 178 -0.17 -10.39 4.35
C LYS A 178 0.31 -9.43 3.28
N ASP A 179 -0.21 -8.21 3.33
CA ASP A 179 0.34 -7.13 2.54
C ASP A 179 1.74 -6.74 3.03
N MET A 180 2.52 -6.18 2.14
CA MET A 180 3.86 -5.70 2.45
C MET A 180 3.88 -4.18 2.26
N GLY A 181 3.80 -3.46 3.37
CA GLY A 181 3.81 -2.01 3.42
C GLY A 181 5.05 -1.47 4.13
N ALA A 182 4.83 -0.61 5.12
CA ALA A 182 5.88 0.03 5.91
C ALA A 182 6.87 -0.98 6.51
N GLY A 183 8.17 -0.71 6.34
CA GLY A 183 9.25 -1.59 6.80
C GLY A 183 9.47 -2.85 5.96
N GLY A 184 8.81 -2.96 4.81
CA GLY A 184 9.07 -3.96 3.77
C GLY A 184 8.99 -5.41 4.24
N ILE A 185 9.88 -6.24 3.73
CA ILE A 185 9.97 -7.68 4.04
C ILE A 185 10.18 -7.93 5.53
N MET A 186 11.04 -7.14 6.17
CA MET A 186 11.34 -7.30 7.60
C MET A 186 10.08 -7.16 8.46
N CYS A 187 9.30 -6.10 8.24
CA CYS A 187 8.11 -5.86 9.02
C CYS A 187 7.03 -6.92 8.75
N SER A 188 6.69 -7.16 7.49
CA SER A 188 5.63 -8.09 7.12
C SER A 188 5.91 -9.52 7.59
N THR A 189 7.14 -10.02 7.45
CA THR A 189 7.50 -11.37 7.92
C THR A 189 7.54 -11.46 9.43
N SER A 190 8.05 -10.44 10.13
CA SER A 190 8.03 -10.39 11.59
C SER A 190 6.61 -10.43 12.14
N GLU A 191 5.69 -9.68 11.53
CA GLU A 191 4.28 -9.65 11.96
C GLU A 191 3.58 -10.99 11.72
N VAL A 192 3.79 -11.62 10.55
CA VAL A 192 3.23 -12.95 10.25
C VAL A 192 3.71 -13.98 11.28
N CYS A 193 5.00 -13.97 11.59
CA CYS A 193 5.58 -14.91 12.54
C CYS A 193 5.12 -14.64 13.98
N SER A 194 5.18 -13.39 14.43
CA SER A 194 4.79 -13.00 15.78
C SER A 194 3.33 -13.30 16.09
N SER A 195 2.45 -13.16 15.11
CA SER A 195 1.02 -13.41 15.27
C SER A 195 0.63 -14.88 15.26
N SER A 196 1.57 -15.78 14.98
CA SER A 196 1.34 -17.23 14.81
C SER A 196 2.28 -18.12 15.61
N ASP A 197 3.10 -17.55 16.49
CA ASP A 197 4.12 -18.25 17.29
C ASP A 197 5.14 -19.08 16.46
N PHE A 198 5.33 -18.71 15.18
CA PHE A 198 6.36 -19.29 14.32
C PHE A 198 7.59 -18.38 14.23
N GLY A 199 8.73 -18.98 13.92
CA GLY A 199 9.91 -18.29 13.41
C GLY A 199 10.01 -18.43 11.90
N ALA A 200 10.86 -17.61 11.28
CA ALA A 200 11.17 -17.72 9.87
C ALA A 200 12.65 -17.48 9.59
N GLU A 201 13.17 -18.15 8.57
CA GLU A 201 14.49 -17.90 8.01
C GLU A 201 14.32 -17.30 6.62
N ILE A 202 14.85 -16.09 6.41
CA ILE A 202 14.68 -15.33 5.18
C ILE A 202 16.03 -15.21 4.46
N ASP A 203 16.11 -15.80 3.28
CA ASP A 203 17.26 -15.65 2.38
C ASP A 203 17.03 -14.48 1.42
N LEU A 204 17.56 -13.32 1.75
CA LEU A 204 17.41 -12.09 0.95
C LEU A 204 18.03 -12.21 -0.45
N SER A 205 18.94 -13.16 -0.68
CA SER A 205 19.53 -13.37 -2.02
C SER A 205 18.52 -13.93 -3.04
N LYS A 206 17.41 -14.49 -2.55
CA LYS A 206 16.32 -15.02 -3.38
C LYS A 206 15.25 -13.97 -3.72
N VAL A 207 15.33 -12.80 -3.12
CA VAL A 207 14.39 -11.71 -3.41
C VAL A 207 14.66 -11.15 -4.80
N ASN A 208 13.61 -11.08 -5.62
CA ASN A 208 13.73 -10.46 -6.94
C ASN A 208 13.93 -8.93 -6.77
N VAL A 209 15.04 -8.42 -7.30
CA VAL A 209 15.40 -7.00 -7.24
C VAL A 209 15.50 -6.41 -8.65
N SER A 210 15.05 -5.17 -8.80
CA SER A 210 15.11 -4.45 -10.08
C SER A 210 16.47 -3.80 -10.37
N MET A 211 17.28 -3.64 -9.35
CA MET A 211 18.59 -2.99 -9.41
C MET A 211 19.68 -3.96 -8.94
N LYS A 212 20.79 -4.02 -9.68
CA LYS A 212 21.97 -4.78 -9.22
C LYS A 212 22.58 -4.09 -8.01
N ASP A 213 23.16 -4.89 -7.14
CA ASP A 213 23.97 -4.44 -5.99
C ASP A 213 23.18 -3.62 -4.94
N LEU A 214 21.86 -3.85 -4.81
CA LEU A 214 21.09 -3.29 -3.70
C LEU A 214 21.64 -3.87 -2.37
N PRO A 215 21.95 -2.99 -1.40
CA PRO A 215 22.36 -3.45 -0.07
C PRO A 215 21.26 -4.29 0.61
N PRO A 216 21.63 -5.34 1.36
CA PRO A 216 20.64 -6.20 2.02
C PRO A 216 19.65 -5.47 2.91
N TYR A 217 20.08 -4.40 3.60
CA TYR A 217 19.19 -3.62 4.45
C TYR A 217 18.15 -2.83 3.65
N ILE A 218 18.44 -2.43 2.41
CA ILE A 218 17.45 -1.84 1.50
C ILE A 218 16.48 -2.91 1.02
N ILE A 219 16.98 -4.07 0.59
CA ILE A 219 16.11 -5.19 0.16
C ILE A 219 15.14 -5.56 1.27
N ALA A 220 15.62 -5.62 2.51
CA ALA A 220 14.80 -6.02 3.67
C ALA A 220 13.73 -5.00 4.05
N ASN A 221 14.00 -3.70 3.89
CA ASN A 221 13.17 -2.63 4.45
C ASN A 221 12.54 -1.69 3.41
N SER A 222 12.79 -1.90 2.12
CA SER A 222 12.15 -1.10 1.07
C SER A 222 10.64 -1.33 1.03
N GLU A 223 9.91 -0.23 0.94
CA GLU A 223 8.44 -0.22 0.85
C GLU A 223 8.01 -0.11 -0.61
N THR A 224 8.62 -0.91 -1.49
CA THR A 224 8.28 -0.94 -2.92
C THR A 224 6.80 -1.26 -3.08
N GLN A 225 6.06 -0.33 -3.69
CA GLN A 225 4.61 -0.46 -3.94
C GLN A 225 4.34 -1.60 -4.94
N GLU A 226 3.29 -2.37 -4.73
CA GLU A 226 2.86 -3.56 -5.49
C GLU A 226 3.71 -4.81 -5.19
#